data_495223011190b59d1e5f30abc96e82a5
#
_entry.id   495223011190b59d1e5f30abc96e82a5
#
_cell.length_a   1.000
_cell.length_b   1.000
_cell.length_c   1.000
_cell.angle_alpha   90.00
_cell.angle_beta   90.00
_cell.angle_gamma   90.00
#
_symmetry.space_group_name_H-M   'P 1'
#
loop_
_entity.id
_entity.type
_entity.pdbx_description
1 polymer ?
#
loop_
_entity_poly.entity_id
_entity_poly.type
_entity_poly.pdbx_seq_one_letter_code
_entity_poly.pdbx_strand_id
1 'polypeptide(L)'
;MKGVEVIAATVPPSASIEMRAKVLAETIASAARGREVNIVAHSMSGLDARYMITHLKPKDFKILSLTTIATPHRGSAVADYVLQQIGDDRLAQLYYLLEKIRIEAGAFSQLTCEYMEKTFNPQTPNMEDVRYYSYGAVMEPRFWSVFRLSHRLLQQLEGYNDGLVSVASSKWGGYKGTLMGVSHLDLINWSNRLKWLAGEITGQRPNFNAVAFYLDIADMLAKEGL
;
A
#
# COMPACT_ATOMS: atom_id res chain seq x y z
N MET A 1 0.62 22.74 -11.42
CA MET A 1 0.53 22.71 -9.95
C MET A 1 1.73 23.50 -9.39
N LYS A 2 1.56 24.78 -9.15
CA LYS A 2 2.56 25.58 -8.41
C LYS A 2 2.18 25.54 -6.93
N GLY A 3 3.07 25.02 -6.07
CA GLY A 3 2.92 25.13 -4.62
C GLY A 3 2.68 23.83 -3.83
N VAL A 4 2.71 22.65 -4.46
CA VAL A 4 2.65 21.38 -3.72
C VAL A 4 4.06 20.98 -3.31
N GLU A 5 4.33 20.90 -2.02
CA GLU A 5 5.56 20.33 -1.47
C GLU A 5 5.33 18.86 -1.13
N VAL A 6 6.27 17.99 -1.51
CA VAL A 6 6.20 16.55 -1.27
C VAL A 6 7.18 16.16 -0.17
N ILE A 7 6.67 15.56 0.89
CA ILE A 7 7.47 14.96 1.98
C ILE A 7 7.53 13.46 1.74
N ALA A 8 8.69 12.93 1.40
CA ALA A 8 8.91 11.50 1.25
C ALA A 8 9.30 10.89 2.60
N ALA A 9 8.35 10.28 3.28
CA ALA A 9 8.60 9.60 4.54
C ALA A 9 9.11 8.17 4.31
N THR A 10 10.13 7.78 5.09
CA THR A 10 10.66 6.41 5.09
C THR A 10 10.44 5.81 6.48
N VAL A 11 9.90 4.59 6.51
CA VAL A 11 9.66 3.84 7.75
C VAL A 11 10.45 2.53 7.73
N PRO A 12 10.80 1.96 8.91
CA PRO A 12 11.51 0.68 8.98
C PRO A 12 10.70 -0.43 8.29
N PRO A 13 11.29 -1.20 7.36
CA PRO A 13 10.54 -2.17 6.56
C PRO A 13 9.99 -3.35 7.37
N SER A 14 10.66 -3.71 8.46
CA SER A 14 10.42 -4.94 9.22
C SER A 14 9.75 -4.73 10.58
N ALA A 15 9.43 -3.47 10.94
CA ALA A 15 8.84 -3.15 12.23
C ALA A 15 7.31 -3.35 12.21
N SER A 16 6.73 -3.44 13.41
CA SER A 16 5.27 -3.47 13.58
C SER A 16 4.60 -2.17 13.09
N ILE A 17 3.29 -2.23 12.82
CA ILE A 17 2.50 -1.06 12.42
C ILE A 17 2.69 0.09 13.41
N GLU A 18 2.69 -0.19 14.72
CA GLU A 18 2.82 0.81 15.78
C GLU A 18 4.17 1.52 15.74
N MET A 19 5.24 0.75 15.55
CA MET A 19 6.60 1.32 15.47
C MET A 19 6.78 2.15 14.20
N ARG A 20 6.30 1.64 13.07
CA ARG A 20 6.33 2.34 11.78
C ARG A 20 5.51 3.62 11.82
N ALA A 21 4.34 3.60 12.46
CA ALA A 21 3.48 4.77 12.66
C ALA A 21 4.17 5.87 13.48
N LYS A 22 4.96 5.51 14.53
CA LYS A 22 5.74 6.48 15.31
C LYS A 22 6.79 7.17 14.45
N VAL A 23 7.59 6.40 13.70
CA VAL A 23 8.61 6.95 12.80
C VAL A 23 7.97 7.83 11.71
N LEU A 24 6.81 7.42 11.20
CA LEU A 24 6.04 8.20 10.23
C LEU A 24 5.62 9.56 10.82
N ALA A 25 5.06 9.55 12.04
CA ALA A 25 4.65 10.77 12.74
C ALA A 25 5.82 11.74 12.96
N GLU A 26 6.96 11.24 13.45
CA GLU A 26 8.17 12.03 13.67
C GLU A 26 8.73 12.63 12.37
N THR A 27 8.73 11.83 11.29
CA THR A 27 9.20 12.27 9.97
C THR A 27 8.32 13.40 9.43
N ILE A 28 7.00 13.24 9.50
CA ILE A 28 6.05 14.26 9.03
C ILE A 28 6.16 15.51 9.91
N ALA A 29 6.20 15.39 11.23
CA ALA A 29 6.28 16.52 12.16
C ALA A 29 7.49 17.40 11.86
N SER A 30 8.66 16.78 11.65
CA SER A 30 9.91 17.50 11.35
C SER A 30 9.85 18.28 10.03
N ALA A 31 9.19 17.73 9.01
CA ALA A 31 9.13 18.31 7.68
C ALA A 31 7.92 19.25 7.48
N ALA A 32 6.77 18.90 8.05
CA ALA A 32 5.53 19.68 7.90
C ALA A 32 5.55 21.02 8.64
N ARG A 33 6.27 21.13 9.75
CA ARG A 33 6.45 22.38 10.52
C ARG A 33 5.11 23.06 10.85
N GLY A 34 4.15 22.30 11.36
CA GLY A 34 2.82 22.81 11.74
C GLY A 34 1.81 22.96 10.60
N ARG A 35 2.19 22.65 9.37
CA ARG A 35 1.29 22.77 8.20
C ARG A 35 0.26 21.65 8.14
N GLU A 36 -0.79 21.90 7.38
CA GLU A 36 -1.76 20.88 6.99
C GLU A 36 -1.14 19.94 5.95
N VAL A 37 -1.44 18.63 6.07
CA VAL A 37 -0.88 17.59 5.19
C VAL A 37 -1.96 16.67 4.65
N ASN A 38 -1.79 16.24 3.41
CA ASN A 38 -2.50 15.14 2.80
C ASN A 38 -1.54 13.95 2.70
N ILE A 39 -1.94 12.79 3.20
CA ILE A 39 -1.10 11.59 3.21
C ILE A 39 -1.51 10.70 2.04
N VAL A 40 -0.53 10.27 1.24
CA VAL A 40 -0.69 9.24 0.22
C VAL A 40 0.19 8.06 0.60
N ALA A 41 -0.40 6.91 0.81
CA ALA A 41 0.28 5.74 1.35
C ALA A 41 0.04 4.49 0.50
N HIS A 42 1.10 3.72 0.23
CA HIS A 42 1.04 2.48 -0.51
C HIS A 42 1.19 1.28 0.41
N SER A 43 0.42 0.21 0.15
CA SER A 43 0.55 -1.07 0.85
C SER A 43 0.38 -0.93 2.38
N MET A 44 1.23 -1.60 3.16
CA MET A 44 1.22 -1.57 4.62
C MET A 44 1.31 -0.15 5.21
N SER A 45 1.95 0.81 4.50
CA SER A 45 2.05 2.19 4.98
C SER A 45 0.68 2.89 5.15
N GLY A 46 -0.36 2.41 4.47
CA GLY A 46 -1.72 2.87 4.71
C GLY A 46 -2.25 2.46 6.10
N LEU A 47 -1.82 1.31 6.62
CA LEU A 47 -2.14 0.87 7.98
C LEU A 47 -1.35 1.67 9.02
N ASP A 48 -0.06 1.94 8.75
CA ASP A 48 0.77 2.81 9.59
C ASP A 48 0.13 4.19 9.74
N ALA A 49 -0.32 4.78 8.63
CA ALA A 49 -0.98 6.09 8.63
C ALA A 49 -2.32 6.06 9.38
N ARG A 50 -3.14 5.01 9.21
CA ARG A 50 -4.38 4.84 9.99
C ARG A 50 -4.11 4.76 11.47
N TYR A 51 -3.12 3.95 11.88
CA TYR A 51 -2.71 3.83 13.28
C TYR A 51 -2.23 5.18 13.84
N MET A 52 -1.38 5.89 13.10
CA MET A 52 -0.90 7.21 13.47
C MET A 52 -2.06 8.19 13.71
N ILE A 53 -3.01 8.26 12.79
CA ILE A 53 -4.17 9.17 12.86
C ILE A 53 -5.02 8.86 14.10
N THR A 54 -5.31 7.58 14.34
CA THR A 54 -6.28 7.18 15.37
C THR A 54 -5.67 7.12 16.78
N HIS A 55 -4.45 6.61 16.91
CA HIS A 55 -3.82 6.32 18.21
C HIS A 55 -2.79 7.37 18.63
N LEU A 56 -1.93 7.80 17.70
CA LEU A 56 -0.88 8.78 18.07
C LEU A 56 -1.40 10.22 18.07
N LYS A 57 -2.38 10.53 17.23
CA LYS A 57 -3.05 11.84 17.15
C LYS A 57 -2.05 13.00 17.19
N PRO A 58 -1.11 13.06 16.21
CA PRO A 58 -0.05 14.06 16.21
C PRO A 58 -0.63 15.47 16.29
N LYS A 59 -0.04 16.34 17.15
CA LYS A 59 -0.45 17.72 17.35
C LYS A 59 0.44 18.73 16.61
N ASP A 60 1.58 18.24 16.10
CA ASP A 60 2.60 19.07 15.44
C ASP A 60 2.27 19.39 13.97
N PHE A 61 1.22 18.79 13.43
CA PHE A 61 0.68 19.03 12.09
C PHE A 61 -0.78 18.57 12.03
N LYS A 62 -1.54 19.09 11.07
CA LYS A 62 -2.93 18.70 10.86
C LYS A 62 -3.06 17.79 9.64
N ILE A 63 -3.72 16.65 9.80
CA ILE A 63 -3.97 15.71 8.71
C ILE A 63 -5.35 16.01 8.12
N LEU A 64 -5.41 16.35 6.83
CA LEU A 64 -6.66 16.62 6.12
C LEU A 64 -7.24 15.36 5.49
N SER A 65 -6.37 14.54 4.90
CA SER A 65 -6.80 13.30 4.24
C SER A 65 -5.75 12.20 4.29
N LEU A 66 -6.24 10.96 4.13
CA LEU A 66 -5.45 9.77 3.87
C LEU A 66 -5.96 9.09 2.59
N THR A 67 -5.13 9.05 1.57
CA THR A 67 -5.35 8.27 0.34
C THR A 67 -4.49 7.02 0.37
N THR A 68 -5.10 5.85 0.39
CA THR A 68 -4.40 4.57 0.41
C THR A 68 -4.42 3.92 -0.97
N ILE A 69 -3.32 3.26 -1.36
CA ILE A 69 -3.14 2.60 -2.64
C ILE A 69 -2.74 1.15 -2.37
N ALA A 70 -3.58 0.21 -2.78
CA ALA A 70 -3.35 -1.23 -2.57
C ALA A 70 -2.98 -1.58 -1.12
N THR A 71 -3.60 -0.92 -0.14
CA THR A 71 -3.41 -1.21 1.28
C THR A 71 -4.30 -2.37 1.70
N PRO A 72 -3.77 -3.39 2.40
CA PRO A 72 -4.55 -4.55 2.84
C PRO A 72 -5.40 -4.21 4.08
N HIS A 73 -6.45 -3.39 3.92
CA HIS A 73 -7.33 -2.97 5.02
C HIS A 73 -8.11 -4.13 5.68
N ARG A 74 -8.24 -5.24 4.98
CA ARG A 74 -8.86 -6.48 5.51
C ARG A 74 -7.88 -7.64 5.56
N GLY A 75 -6.58 -7.33 5.55
CA GLY A 75 -5.53 -8.33 5.48
C GLY A 75 -5.30 -8.87 4.06
N SER A 76 -4.53 -9.92 3.98
CA SER A 76 -4.23 -10.63 2.73
C SER A 76 -4.14 -12.13 3.00
N ALA A 77 -4.87 -12.92 2.23
CA ALA A 77 -4.77 -14.38 2.29
C ALA A 77 -3.35 -14.90 2.00
N VAL A 78 -2.49 -14.10 1.36
CA VAL A 78 -1.06 -14.42 1.23
C VAL A 78 -0.38 -14.43 2.59
N ALA A 79 -0.70 -13.47 3.47
CA ALA A 79 -0.14 -13.42 4.82
C ALA A 79 -0.62 -14.62 5.65
N ASP A 80 -1.91 -14.93 5.58
CA ASP A 80 -2.47 -16.11 6.27
C ASP A 80 -1.78 -17.40 5.80
N TYR A 81 -1.63 -17.58 4.49
CA TYR A 81 -1.01 -18.76 3.90
C TYR A 81 0.45 -18.90 4.30
N VAL A 82 1.24 -17.81 4.26
CA VAL A 82 2.65 -17.82 4.67
C VAL A 82 2.81 -18.25 6.11
N LEU A 83 2.00 -17.71 7.03
CA LEU A 83 2.10 -18.05 8.44
C LEU A 83 1.67 -19.48 8.76
N GLN A 84 0.70 -20.03 8.02
CA GLN A 84 0.28 -21.41 8.17
C GLN A 84 1.29 -22.44 7.67
N GLN A 85 2.14 -22.04 6.72
CA GLN A 85 3.09 -22.92 6.03
C GLN A 85 4.55 -22.60 6.36
N ILE A 86 4.83 -21.99 7.52
CA ILE A 86 6.20 -21.72 7.96
C ILE A 86 7.02 -23.02 7.96
N GLY A 87 8.11 -23.05 7.15
CA GLY A 87 8.98 -24.21 7.00
C GLY A 87 8.70 -25.11 5.79
N ASP A 88 7.76 -24.78 4.91
CA ASP A 88 7.56 -25.50 3.64
C ASP A 88 8.49 -24.95 2.54
N ASP A 89 9.44 -25.76 2.07
CA ASP A 89 10.39 -25.40 1.01
C ASP A 89 9.71 -25.03 -0.32
N ARG A 90 8.46 -25.43 -0.52
CA ARG A 90 7.65 -25.07 -1.71
C ARG A 90 7.31 -23.60 -1.77
N LEU A 91 7.49 -22.86 -0.68
CA LEU A 91 7.25 -21.41 -0.60
C LEU A 91 8.46 -20.54 -0.93
N ALA A 92 9.57 -21.12 -1.39
CA ALA A 92 10.80 -20.37 -1.68
C ALA A 92 10.55 -19.14 -2.59
N GLN A 93 9.67 -19.25 -3.60
CA GLN A 93 9.31 -18.12 -4.45
C GLN A 93 8.52 -17.03 -3.70
N LEU A 94 7.69 -17.42 -2.76
CA LEU A 94 6.90 -16.48 -1.97
C LEU A 94 7.80 -15.80 -0.94
N TYR A 95 8.68 -16.53 -0.25
CA TYR A 95 9.69 -15.94 0.64
C TYR A 95 10.62 -14.99 -0.11
N TYR A 96 11.10 -15.37 -1.32
CA TYR A 96 11.87 -14.48 -2.16
C TYR A 96 11.12 -13.18 -2.52
N LEU A 97 9.83 -13.28 -2.82
CA LEU A 97 8.99 -12.09 -3.07
C LEU A 97 8.91 -11.20 -1.83
N LEU A 98 8.69 -11.79 -0.65
CA LEU A 98 8.58 -11.08 0.61
C LEU A 98 9.89 -10.37 0.98
N GLU A 99 11.02 -11.03 0.78
CA GLU A 99 12.36 -10.43 0.93
C GLU A 99 12.55 -9.24 -0.03
N LYS A 100 12.13 -9.38 -1.27
CA LYS A 100 12.20 -8.30 -2.27
C LYS A 100 11.42 -7.07 -1.86
N ILE A 101 10.25 -7.23 -1.26
CA ILE A 101 9.43 -6.12 -0.76
C ILE A 101 9.82 -5.71 0.67
N ARG A 102 10.87 -6.32 1.22
CA ARG A 102 11.43 -6.05 2.55
C ARG A 102 10.39 -6.13 3.68
N ILE A 103 9.46 -7.06 3.61
CA ILE A 103 8.52 -7.35 4.70
C ILE A 103 9.03 -8.60 5.42
N GLU A 104 9.43 -8.47 6.67
CA GLU A 104 9.87 -9.59 7.51
C GLU A 104 8.69 -10.33 8.16
N ALA A 105 8.94 -11.56 8.61
CA ALA A 105 7.91 -12.44 9.19
C ALA A 105 7.12 -11.80 10.35
N GLY A 106 7.74 -10.95 11.15
CA GLY A 106 7.08 -10.24 12.26
C GLY A 106 6.00 -9.25 11.81
N ALA A 107 6.22 -8.54 10.70
CA ALA A 107 5.23 -7.63 10.14
C ALA A 107 4.07 -8.37 9.44
N PHE A 108 4.31 -9.61 9.00
CA PHE A 108 3.31 -10.45 8.34
C PHE A 108 2.14 -10.84 9.23
N SER A 109 2.39 -11.09 10.52
CA SER A 109 1.32 -11.44 11.47
C SER A 109 0.27 -10.34 11.58
N GLN A 110 0.67 -9.08 11.39
CA GLN A 110 -0.24 -7.94 11.40
C GLN A 110 -0.96 -7.71 10.06
N LEU A 111 -0.63 -8.49 9.01
CA LEU A 111 -1.30 -8.43 7.71
C LEU A 111 -2.26 -9.59 7.46
N THR A 112 -2.47 -10.47 8.44
CA THR A 112 -3.45 -11.54 8.34
C THR A 112 -4.88 -11.00 8.33
N CYS A 113 -5.77 -11.71 7.65
CA CYS A 113 -7.19 -11.36 7.63
C CYS A 113 -7.78 -11.36 9.04
N GLU A 114 -7.41 -12.35 9.86
CA GLU A 114 -7.87 -12.46 11.24
C GLU A 114 -7.43 -11.28 12.11
N TYR A 115 -6.14 -10.89 12.06
CA TYR A 115 -5.64 -9.74 12.82
C TYR A 115 -6.33 -8.44 12.40
N MET A 116 -6.48 -8.23 11.09
CA MET A 116 -7.14 -7.03 10.59
C MET A 116 -8.60 -6.95 11.00
N GLU A 117 -9.34 -8.06 10.93
CA GLU A 117 -10.76 -8.09 11.25
C GLU A 117 -11.02 -8.00 12.76
N LYS A 118 -10.30 -8.80 13.57
CA LYS A 118 -10.58 -8.96 15.00
C LYS A 118 -9.83 -7.95 15.89
N THR A 119 -8.70 -7.41 15.42
CA THR A 119 -7.83 -6.55 16.24
C THR A 119 -7.68 -5.15 15.67
N PHE A 120 -7.09 -5.03 14.48
CA PHE A 120 -6.71 -3.71 13.96
C PHE A 120 -7.92 -2.82 13.64
N ASN A 121 -8.85 -3.31 12.83
CA ASN A 121 -9.98 -2.48 12.38
C ASN A 121 -10.91 -2.05 13.50
N PRO A 122 -11.31 -2.92 14.47
CA PRO A 122 -12.13 -2.50 15.60
C PRO A 122 -11.47 -1.44 16.49
N GLN A 123 -10.14 -1.51 16.63
CA GLN A 123 -9.37 -0.58 17.45
C GLN A 123 -8.93 0.68 16.70
N THR A 124 -9.00 0.70 15.36
CA THR A 124 -8.50 1.79 14.53
C THR A 124 -9.60 2.35 13.62
N PRO A 125 -10.66 2.96 14.24
CA PRO A 125 -11.74 3.60 13.48
C PRO A 125 -11.24 4.84 12.75
N ASN A 126 -12.00 5.28 11.74
CA ASN A 126 -11.75 6.55 11.08
C ASN A 126 -12.02 7.73 12.03
N MET A 127 -11.20 8.77 11.94
CA MET A 127 -11.44 10.05 12.60
C MET A 127 -12.35 10.92 11.72
N GLU A 128 -13.29 11.63 12.33
CA GLU A 128 -14.34 12.40 11.62
C GLU A 128 -13.76 13.61 10.86
N ASP A 129 -12.66 14.16 11.35
CA ASP A 129 -11.98 15.34 10.79
C ASP A 129 -10.98 15.00 9.68
N VAL A 130 -10.82 13.70 9.33
CA VAL A 130 -9.93 13.23 8.27
C VAL A 130 -10.73 12.58 7.14
N ARG A 131 -10.46 12.96 5.90
CA ARG A 131 -11.06 12.32 4.72
C ARG A 131 -10.25 11.08 4.31
N TYR A 132 -10.94 9.98 4.04
CA TYR A 132 -10.30 8.70 3.67
C TYR A 132 -10.67 8.31 2.25
N TYR A 133 -9.65 8.07 1.43
CA TYR A 133 -9.77 7.60 0.05
C TYR A 133 -8.95 6.34 -0.17
N SER A 134 -9.35 5.53 -1.14
CA SER A 134 -8.58 4.34 -1.49
C SER A 134 -8.63 4.01 -2.98
N TYR A 135 -7.58 3.36 -3.44
CA TYR A 135 -7.45 2.77 -4.77
C TYR A 135 -7.02 1.31 -4.64
N GLY A 136 -7.55 0.46 -5.51
CA GLY A 136 -7.07 -0.91 -5.70
C GLY A 136 -6.29 -1.05 -7.00
N ALA A 137 -5.69 -2.22 -7.20
CA ALA A 137 -5.06 -2.57 -8.46
C ALA A 137 -5.33 -4.03 -8.83
N VAL A 138 -5.31 -4.32 -10.11
CA VAL A 138 -5.47 -5.66 -10.68
C VAL A 138 -4.37 -5.90 -11.69
N MET A 139 -3.63 -6.98 -11.53
CA MET A 139 -2.64 -7.40 -12.50
C MET A 139 -3.08 -8.66 -13.25
N GLU A 140 -2.57 -8.83 -14.47
CA GLU A 140 -2.54 -10.09 -15.17
C GLU A 140 -1.10 -10.64 -15.10
N PRO A 141 -0.84 -11.74 -14.37
CA PRO A 141 0.51 -12.22 -14.17
C PRO A 141 1.05 -12.84 -15.46
N ARG A 142 2.17 -12.32 -15.94
CA ARG A 142 2.94 -12.98 -17.01
C ARG A 142 3.52 -14.29 -16.50
N PHE A 143 3.81 -15.22 -17.40
CA PHE A 143 4.35 -16.55 -17.07
C PHE A 143 5.57 -16.51 -16.11
N TRP A 144 6.44 -15.51 -16.24
CA TRP A 144 7.63 -15.30 -15.43
C TRP A 144 7.45 -14.31 -14.26
N SER A 145 6.21 -13.92 -13.95
CA SER A 145 5.96 -12.97 -12.86
C SER A 145 6.30 -13.59 -11.50
N VAL A 146 7.03 -12.84 -10.67
CA VAL A 146 7.29 -13.21 -9.26
C VAL A 146 6.01 -13.31 -8.44
N PHE A 147 4.94 -12.64 -8.88
CA PHE A 147 3.61 -12.68 -8.27
C PHE A 147 2.74 -13.85 -8.72
N ARG A 148 3.23 -14.74 -9.58
CA ARG A 148 2.37 -15.78 -10.18
C ARG A 148 1.71 -16.68 -9.13
N LEU A 149 2.46 -17.07 -8.10
CA LEU A 149 1.95 -17.95 -7.04
C LEU A 149 0.97 -17.19 -6.14
N SER A 150 1.38 -16.04 -5.60
CA SER A 150 0.54 -15.22 -4.72
C SER A 150 -0.71 -14.72 -5.43
N HIS A 151 -0.60 -14.28 -6.69
CA HIS A 151 -1.74 -13.88 -7.50
C HIS A 151 -2.76 -15.02 -7.66
N ARG A 152 -2.30 -16.23 -7.98
CA ARG A 152 -3.20 -17.39 -8.14
C ARG A 152 -3.93 -17.72 -6.84
N LEU A 153 -3.19 -17.69 -5.70
CA LEU A 153 -3.77 -17.91 -4.38
C LEU A 153 -4.86 -16.88 -4.08
N LEU A 154 -4.56 -15.59 -4.24
CA LEU A 154 -5.52 -14.50 -4.02
C LEU A 154 -6.70 -14.58 -4.99
N GLN A 155 -6.47 -14.94 -6.25
CA GLN A 155 -7.53 -15.07 -7.25
C GLN A 155 -8.54 -16.14 -6.85
N GLN A 156 -8.10 -17.22 -6.21
CA GLN A 156 -8.98 -18.30 -5.73
C GLN A 156 -9.73 -17.93 -4.46
N LEU A 157 -9.10 -17.20 -3.53
CA LEU A 157 -9.64 -16.92 -2.21
C LEU A 157 -10.38 -15.57 -2.12
N GLU A 158 -9.87 -14.54 -2.82
CA GLU A 158 -10.35 -13.17 -2.69
C GLU A 158 -10.74 -12.51 -4.02
N GLY A 159 -10.42 -13.12 -5.17
CA GLY A 159 -10.70 -12.61 -6.51
C GLY A 159 -9.65 -11.64 -7.05
N TYR A 160 -10.09 -10.60 -7.75
CA TYR A 160 -9.20 -9.63 -8.42
C TYR A 160 -8.16 -9.05 -7.47
N ASN A 161 -6.87 -9.05 -7.89
CA ASN A 161 -5.76 -8.64 -7.06
C ASN A 161 -4.55 -8.14 -7.88
N ASP A 162 -3.63 -7.47 -7.19
CA ASP A 162 -2.39 -6.92 -7.75
C ASP A 162 -1.16 -7.84 -7.55
N GLY A 163 -1.39 -9.05 -7.07
CA GLY A 163 -0.37 -10.04 -6.72
C GLY A 163 -0.08 -10.16 -5.23
N LEU A 164 -0.45 -9.19 -4.39
CA LEU A 164 -0.27 -9.21 -2.93
C LEU A 164 -1.52 -8.79 -2.15
N VAL A 165 -2.34 -7.93 -2.73
CA VAL A 165 -3.54 -7.40 -2.08
C VAL A 165 -4.70 -7.49 -3.05
N SER A 166 -5.84 -7.99 -2.58
CA SER A 166 -7.06 -8.03 -3.37
C SER A 166 -7.73 -6.66 -3.45
N VAL A 167 -8.48 -6.44 -4.52
CA VAL A 167 -9.32 -5.24 -4.66
C VAL A 167 -10.32 -5.16 -3.50
N ALA A 168 -10.85 -6.28 -3.04
CA ALA A 168 -11.78 -6.33 -1.91
C ALA A 168 -11.12 -5.80 -0.62
N SER A 169 -9.90 -6.25 -0.34
CA SER A 169 -9.14 -5.82 0.84
C SER A 169 -8.67 -4.37 0.75
N SER A 170 -8.39 -3.86 -0.47
CA SER A 170 -7.90 -2.49 -0.66
C SER A 170 -8.96 -1.39 -0.51
N LYS A 171 -10.24 -1.72 -0.47
CA LYS A 171 -11.33 -0.75 -0.36
C LYS A 171 -11.47 -0.19 1.05
N TRP A 172 -11.37 1.14 1.18
CA TRP A 172 -11.54 1.86 2.44
C TRP A 172 -12.03 3.28 2.20
N GLY A 173 -12.94 3.79 3.04
CA GLY A 173 -13.49 5.13 2.88
C GLY A 173 -14.13 5.35 1.49
N GLY A 174 -13.84 6.48 0.86
CA GLY A 174 -14.26 6.80 -0.51
C GLY A 174 -13.38 6.05 -1.53
N TYR A 175 -13.85 4.92 -2.03
CA TYR A 175 -13.14 4.16 -3.05
C TYR A 175 -13.17 4.87 -4.40
N LYS A 176 -12.00 5.24 -4.92
CA LYS A 176 -11.84 6.06 -6.13
C LYS A 176 -11.68 5.23 -7.42
N GLY A 177 -11.31 3.95 -7.30
CA GLY A 177 -11.24 3.07 -8.47
C GLY A 177 -10.17 1.98 -8.38
N THR A 178 -10.16 1.14 -9.43
CA THR A 178 -9.21 0.04 -9.60
C THR A 178 -8.31 0.32 -10.79
N LEU A 179 -6.99 0.27 -10.59
CA LEU A 179 -5.99 0.37 -11.64
C LEU A 179 -5.85 -0.98 -12.35
N MET A 180 -6.09 -1.01 -13.66
CA MET A 180 -6.07 -2.24 -14.43
C MET A 180 -4.71 -2.50 -15.07
N GLY A 181 -4.27 -3.76 -15.06
CA GLY A 181 -2.99 -4.18 -15.62
C GLY A 181 -1.77 -3.77 -14.79
N VAL A 182 -1.96 -3.46 -13.49
CA VAL A 182 -0.95 -2.90 -12.61
C VAL A 182 -0.66 -3.86 -11.47
N SER A 183 0.60 -4.24 -11.30
CA SER A 183 1.05 -5.06 -10.18
C SER A 183 1.38 -4.20 -8.96
N HIS A 184 1.42 -4.83 -7.79
CA HIS A 184 1.75 -4.17 -6.52
C HIS A 184 3.03 -3.34 -6.56
N LEU A 185 4.07 -3.81 -7.25
CA LEU A 185 5.36 -3.10 -7.39
C LEU A 185 5.36 -2.04 -8.50
N ASP A 186 4.45 -2.11 -9.47
CA ASP A 186 4.33 -1.07 -10.48
C ASP A 186 3.83 0.25 -9.86
N LEU A 187 3.02 0.16 -8.81
CA LEU A 187 2.48 1.31 -8.08
C LEU A 187 3.56 2.22 -7.49
N ILE A 188 4.72 1.67 -7.13
CA ILE A 188 5.88 2.41 -6.62
C ILE A 188 7.00 2.58 -7.64
N ASN A 189 6.71 2.36 -8.91
CA ASN A 189 7.67 2.49 -10.02
C ASN A 189 8.90 1.55 -9.93
N TRP A 190 8.84 0.48 -9.10
CA TRP A 190 9.98 -0.41 -8.86
C TRP A 190 10.46 -1.17 -10.11
N SER A 191 9.54 -1.57 -10.98
CA SER A 191 9.85 -2.40 -12.16
C SER A 191 9.96 -1.61 -13.47
N ASN A 192 9.61 -0.33 -13.46
CA ASN A 192 9.46 0.44 -14.70
C ASN A 192 10.78 0.68 -15.44
N ARG A 193 11.92 0.80 -14.77
CA ARG A 193 13.21 0.99 -15.47
C ARG A 193 13.57 -0.19 -16.38
N LEU A 194 13.42 -1.43 -15.88
CA LEU A 194 13.70 -2.63 -16.67
C LEU A 194 12.60 -2.90 -17.69
N LYS A 195 11.34 -2.64 -17.36
CA LYS A 195 10.20 -2.75 -18.30
C LYS A 195 10.26 -1.69 -19.39
N TRP A 196 10.71 -0.47 -19.08
CA TRP A 196 10.94 0.58 -20.06
C TRP A 196 12.01 0.17 -21.07
N LEU A 197 13.16 -0.32 -20.59
CA LEU A 197 14.24 -0.77 -21.44
C LEU A 197 13.83 -1.96 -22.32
N ALA A 198 13.11 -2.93 -21.74
CA ALA A 198 12.56 -4.06 -22.48
C ALA A 198 11.45 -3.62 -23.45
N GLY A 199 10.64 -2.64 -23.08
CA GLY A 199 9.56 -2.09 -23.90
C GLY A 199 10.05 -1.32 -25.13
N GLU A 200 11.17 -0.61 -25.01
CA GLU A 200 11.83 0.00 -26.16
C GLU A 200 12.33 -1.02 -27.17
N ILE A 201 12.79 -2.19 -26.69
CA ILE A 201 13.26 -3.29 -27.56
C ILE A 201 12.10 -4.07 -28.17
N THR A 202 10.99 -4.24 -27.43
CA THR A 202 9.84 -5.09 -27.84
C THR A 202 8.67 -4.30 -28.42
N GLY A 203 8.73 -2.98 -28.43
CA GLY A 203 7.64 -2.08 -28.87
C GLY A 203 6.41 -2.06 -27.93
N GLN A 204 6.47 -2.73 -26.78
CA GLN A 204 5.40 -2.75 -25.79
C GLN A 204 5.66 -1.72 -24.69
N ARG A 205 4.98 -0.59 -24.73
CA ARG A 205 5.06 0.42 -23.67
C ARG A 205 4.35 -0.07 -22.40
N PRO A 206 4.89 0.21 -21.20
CA PRO A 206 4.18 -0.02 -19.94
C PRO A 206 2.86 0.77 -19.96
N ASN A 207 1.75 0.11 -19.63
CA ASN A 207 0.41 0.73 -19.64
C ASN A 207 0.16 1.66 -18.43
N PHE A 208 1.07 1.74 -17.47
CA PHE A 208 0.91 2.49 -16.23
C PHE A 208 2.10 3.44 -15.99
N ASN A 209 1.77 4.69 -15.69
CA ASN A 209 2.72 5.71 -15.28
C ASN A 209 2.44 6.11 -13.82
N ALA A 210 3.26 5.59 -12.90
CA ALA A 210 3.09 5.88 -11.46
C ALA A 210 3.16 7.38 -11.16
N VAL A 211 4.07 8.12 -11.79
CA VAL A 211 4.19 9.57 -11.55
C VAL A 211 2.92 10.31 -11.95
N ALA A 212 2.37 10.01 -13.12
CA ALA A 212 1.09 10.61 -13.55
C ALA A 212 -0.03 10.27 -12.58
N PHE A 213 -0.10 9.03 -12.12
CA PHE A 213 -1.12 8.60 -11.16
C PHE A 213 -1.04 9.35 -9.82
N TYR A 214 0.17 9.55 -9.27
CA TYR A 214 0.32 10.35 -8.04
C TYR A 214 0.00 11.83 -8.27
N LEU A 215 0.26 12.37 -9.46
CA LEU A 215 -0.17 13.71 -9.83
C LEU A 215 -1.69 13.83 -9.95
N ASP A 216 -2.36 12.81 -10.48
CA ASP A 216 -3.83 12.75 -10.55
C ASP A 216 -4.46 12.72 -9.15
N ILE A 217 -3.84 12.01 -8.19
CA ILE A 217 -4.26 12.03 -6.78
C ILE A 217 -4.13 13.45 -6.21
N ALA A 218 -3.01 14.13 -6.44
CA ALA A 218 -2.80 15.49 -5.95
C ALA A 218 -3.81 16.48 -6.59
N ASP A 219 -4.12 16.33 -7.86
CA ASP A 219 -5.13 17.13 -8.55
C ASP A 219 -6.55 16.84 -8.01
N MET A 220 -6.86 15.58 -7.74
CA MET A 220 -8.13 15.17 -7.12
C MET A 220 -8.30 15.81 -5.74
N LEU A 221 -7.26 15.76 -4.89
CA LEU A 221 -7.28 16.35 -3.56
C LEU A 221 -7.46 17.88 -3.64
N ALA A 222 -6.73 18.55 -4.54
CA ALA A 222 -6.87 19.99 -4.75
C ALA A 222 -8.28 20.41 -5.22
N LYS A 223 -8.92 19.61 -6.08
CA LYS A 223 -10.32 19.84 -6.51
C LYS A 223 -11.33 19.65 -5.37
N GLU A 224 -11.00 18.84 -4.38
CA GLU A 224 -11.81 18.65 -3.17
C GLU A 224 -11.50 19.69 -2.09
N GLY A 225 -10.61 20.65 -2.34
CA GLY A 225 -10.25 21.72 -1.40
C GLY A 225 -9.28 21.28 -0.30
N LEU A 226 -8.45 20.26 -0.59
CA LEU A 226 -7.48 19.67 0.31
C LEU A 226 -6.03 20.00 -0.09
#